data_f8b2cb95adf044bee535e4a7b9fed378
#
_entry.id   f8b2cb95adf044bee535e4a7b9fed378
#
_cell.length_a   1.000
_cell.length_b   1.000
_cell.length_c   1.000
_cell.angle_alpha   90.00
_cell.angle_beta   90.00
_cell.angle_gamma   90.00
#
_symmetry.space_group_name_H-M   'P 1'
#
loop_
_entity.id
_entity.type
_entity.pdbx_description
1 polymer ?
#
loop_
_entity_poly.entity_id
_entity_poly.type
_entity_poly.pdbx_seq_one_letter_code
_entity_poly.pdbx_strand_id
1 'polypeptide(L)'
;MTDAYIVSALRTPVGRKKGSLASMHPADLGAIPLKETFNRVSLDPALVEDVIYGCVDTVGPQAGDIARTCWLVAGLPDCVPGTTVDRQCGSSQQAVHFAAQAIMSGTSDIVIAGGVQNMNMIPISYAMIAGQQLGFENPFHDSPGWIDRYGKTEVSQFNSANMIAEKWDISREDMEIFAQSSHEKAISAIDNGLFEDEIVPVGEFLHDETPRRDTTLERMAELNPVIEGQIITAAVSSQNADGAASILILSLIHISEPTRPS
;
A
#
# COMPACT_ATOMS: atom_id res chain seq x y z
N MET A 1 -18.01 -0.64 -24.03
CA MET A 1 -17.21 -0.64 -22.79
C MET A 1 -17.81 0.44 -21.91
N THR A 2 -18.10 0.14 -20.68
CA THR A 2 -18.60 1.08 -19.68
C THR A 2 -17.38 1.79 -19.07
N ASP A 3 -17.47 3.08 -18.79
CA ASP A 3 -16.39 3.77 -18.06
C ASP A 3 -16.44 3.45 -16.57
N ALA A 4 -15.29 3.38 -15.94
CA ALA A 4 -15.14 3.21 -14.50
C ALA A 4 -14.79 4.55 -13.84
N TYR A 5 -15.54 4.94 -12.81
CA TYR A 5 -15.39 6.22 -12.13
C TYR A 5 -14.97 6.04 -10.68
N ILE A 6 -13.96 6.76 -10.25
CA ILE A 6 -13.58 6.88 -8.85
C ILE A 6 -14.47 7.95 -8.21
N VAL A 7 -15.26 7.57 -7.22
CA VAL A 7 -16.19 8.49 -6.55
C VAL A 7 -15.82 8.78 -5.10
N SER A 8 -14.94 7.96 -4.52
CA SER A 8 -14.34 8.20 -3.20
C SER A 8 -12.94 7.64 -3.18
N ALA A 9 -12.00 8.35 -2.56
CA ALA A 9 -10.63 7.90 -2.36
C ALA A 9 -10.17 8.38 -0.97
N LEU A 10 -10.08 7.46 -0.03
CA LEU A 10 -9.77 7.73 1.37
C LEU A 10 -8.59 6.88 1.83
N ARG A 11 -7.83 7.41 2.79
CA ARG A 11 -6.72 6.69 3.42
C ARG A 11 -6.57 7.06 4.90
N THR A 12 -5.91 6.23 5.67
CA THR A 12 -5.42 6.64 6.97
C THR A 12 -4.20 7.56 6.81
N PRO A 13 -3.80 8.30 7.87
CA PRO A 13 -2.45 8.83 7.91
C PRO A 13 -1.45 7.67 7.84
N VAL A 14 -0.25 7.94 7.28
CA VAL A 14 0.81 6.94 7.16
C VAL A 14 1.65 6.92 8.43
N GLY A 15 1.61 5.80 9.16
CA GLY A 15 2.43 5.57 10.35
C GLY A 15 3.86 5.17 9.99
N ARG A 16 4.83 5.61 10.80
CA ARG A 16 6.24 5.24 10.67
C ARG A 16 6.59 3.99 11.49
N LYS A 17 7.80 3.50 11.31
CA LYS A 17 8.36 2.45 12.18
C LYS A 17 8.30 2.88 13.66
N LYS A 18 7.67 2.05 14.49
CA LYS A 18 7.40 2.32 15.91
C LYS A 18 6.56 3.59 16.14
N GLY A 19 5.74 3.98 15.14
CA GLY A 19 4.85 5.14 15.19
C GLY A 19 3.45 4.82 15.70
N SER A 20 2.53 5.72 15.42
CA SER A 20 1.17 5.72 15.99
C SER A 20 0.33 4.50 15.60
N LEU A 21 0.59 3.88 14.45
CA LEU A 21 -0.15 2.71 13.96
C LEU A 21 0.52 1.36 14.28
N ALA A 22 1.72 1.37 14.90
CA ALA A 22 2.55 0.17 15.04
C ALA A 22 1.90 -1.01 15.75
N SER A 23 0.96 -0.77 16.69
CA SER A 23 0.25 -1.79 17.45
C SER A 23 -1.18 -2.07 16.94
N MET A 24 -1.62 -1.36 15.90
CA MET A 24 -2.99 -1.51 15.38
C MET A 24 -3.09 -2.77 14.51
N HIS A 25 -4.07 -3.62 14.81
CA HIS A 25 -4.30 -4.82 14.00
C HIS A 25 -4.63 -4.44 12.55
N PRO A 26 -4.03 -5.09 11.53
CA PRO A 26 -4.25 -4.72 10.12
C PRO A 26 -5.71 -4.72 9.68
N ALA A 27 -6.54 -5.64 10.22
CA ALA A 27 -7.95 -5.67 9.90
C ALA A 27 -8.70 -4.43 10.43
N ASP A 28 -8.37 -3.97 11.65
CA ASP A 28 -8.94 -2.75 12.22
C ASP A 28 -8.47 -1.53 11.45
N LEU A 29 -7.18 -1.50 11.08
CA LEU A 29 -6.60 -0.42 10.27
C LEU A 29 -7.29 -0.31 8.89
N GLY A 30 -7.45 -1.45 8.20
CA GLY A 30 -8.10 -1.49 6.88
C GLY A 30 -9.60 -1.18 6.94
N ALA A 31 -10.27 -1.42 8.07
CA ALA A 31 -11.68 -1.12 8.27
C ALA A 31 -11.98 0.39 8.37
N ILE A 32 -11.00 1.20 8.80
CA ILE A 32 -11.20 2.65 9.01
C ILE A 32 -11.61 3.36 7.72
N PRO A 33 -10.81 3.34 6.62
CA PRO A 33 -11.21 4.02 5.40
C PRO A 33 -12.42 3.38 4.72
N LEU A 34 -12.66 2.07 4.90
CA LEU A 34 -13.87 1.40 4.43
C LEU A 34 -15.12 1.99 5.05
N LYS A 35 -15.16 2.05 6.37
CA LYS A 35 -16.30 2.59 7.12
C LYS A 35 -16.55 4.04 6.75
N GLU A 36 -15.50 4.84 6.65
CA GLU A 36 -15.63 6.26 6.32
C GLU A 36 -16.09 6.48 4.87
N THR A 37 -15.76 5.59 3.94
CA THR A 37 -16.29 5.65 2.56
C THR A 37 -17.83 5.70 2.57
N PHE A 38 -18.48 4.83 3.33
CA PHE A 38 -19.94 4.78 3.41
C PHE A 38 -20.57 5.85 4.33
N ASN A 39 -19.77 6.48 5.18
CA ASN A 39 -20.21 7.67 5.91
C ASN A 39 -20.28 8.89 4.99
N ARG A 40 -19.38 8.99 3.99
CA ARG A 40 -19.30 10.15 3.06
C ARG A 40 -20.13 9.97 1.80
N VAL A 41 -20.37 8.74 1.39
CA VAL A 41 -21.12 8.44 0.15
C VAL A 41 -22.48 7.84 0.50
N SER A 42 -23.55 8.41 -0.09
CA SER A 42 -24.93 7.89 0.08
C SER A 42 -25.15 6.67 -0.82
N LEU A 43 -24.51 5.55 -0.46
CA LEU A 43 -24.62 4.26 -1.15
C LEU A 43 -24.89 3.16 -0.12
N ASP A 44 -25.84 2.27 -0.44
CA ASP A 44 -26.04 1.04 0.36
C ASP A 44 -24.83 0.12 0.18
N PRO A 45 -24.05 -0.18 1.23
CA PRO A 45 -22.89 -1.05 1.12
C PRO A 45 -23.23 -2.48 0.68
N ALA A 46 -24.47 -2.93 0.80
CA ALA A 46 -24.92 -4.22 0.30
C ALA A 46 -24.94 -4.32 -1.24
N LEU A 47 -24.83 -3.18 -1.94
CA LEU A 47 -24.73 -3.13 -3.40
C LEU A 47 -23.30 -3.32 -3.91
N VAL A 48 -22.31 -3.32 -3.03
CA VAL A 48 -20.91 -3.62 -3.41
C VAL A 48 -20.80 -5.08 -3.79
N GLU A 49 -20.21 -5.35 -4.93
CA GLU A 49 -20.12 -6.71 -5.50
C GLU A 49 -18.80 -7.40 -5.19
N ASP A 50 -17.74 -6.63 -4.94
CA ASP A 50 -16.43 -7.17 -4.50
C ASP A 50 -15.60 -6.11 -3.74
N VAL A 51 -14.73 -6.60 -2.87
CA VAL A 51 -13.69 -5.82 -2.17
C VAL A 51 -12.33 -6.37 -2.54
N ILE A 52 -11.53 -5.62 -3.28
CA ILE A 52 -10.21 -6.03 -3.75
C ILE A 52 -9.14 -5.23 -3.03
N TYR A 53 -8.40 -5.87 -2.13
CA TYR A 53 -7.34 -5.21 -1.36
C TYR A 53 -5.96 -5.75 -1.71
N GLY A 54 -5.01 -4.83 -1.89
CA GLY A 54 -3.60 -5.16 -1.94
C GLY A 54 -3.03 -5.36 -0.53
N CYS A 55 -2.28 -6.44 -0.35
CA CYS A 55 -1.49 -6.68 0.86
C CYS A 55 -0.29 -7.53 0.51
N VAL A 56 0.89 -7.12 0.98
CA VAL A 56 2.13 -7.89 0.88
C VAL A 56 2.35 -8.61 2.19
N ASP A 57 3.05 -9.77 2.16
CA ASP A 57 3.30 -10.55 3.37
C ASP A 57 2.00 -10.94 4.10
N THR A 58 1.11 -11.63 3.39
CA THR A 58 -0.17 -12.12 3.93
C THR A 58 0.02 -13.27 4.93
N VAL A 59 0.66 -12.96 6.05
CA VAL A 59 1.03 -13.88 7.13
C VAL A 59 0.44 -13.37 8.45
N GLY A 60 0.10 -14.28 9.36
CA GLY A 60 -0.41 -13.93 10.69
C GLY A 60 -1.64 -13.03 10.62
N PRO A 61 -1.63 -11.83 11.21
CA PRO A 61 -2.78 -10.92 11.23
C PRO A 61 -3.17 -10.36 9.85
N GLN A 62 -2.33 -10.53 8.83
CA GLN A 62 -2.61 -10.14 7.43
C GLN A 62 -3.04 -11.33 6.56
N ALA A 63 -3.11 -12.55 7.12
CA ALA A 63 -3.52 -13.75 6.40
C ALA A 63 -5.05 -13.89 6.33
N GLY A 64 -5.52 -14.92 5.61
CA GLY A 64 -6.92 -15.33 5.60
C GLY A 64 -7.84 -14.37 4.86
N ASP A 65 -7.41 -13.82 3.75
CA ASP A 65 -8.11 -12.80 2.97
C ASP A 65 -8.38 -11.52 3.78
N ILE A 66 -7.34 -10.70 3.90
CA ILE A 66 -7.42 -9.45 4.67
C ILE A 66 -8.45 -8.47 4.08
N ALA A 67 -8.74 -8.51 2.76
CA ALA A 67 -9.79 -7.70 2.14
C ALA A 67 -11.13 -7.97 2.78
N ARG A 68 -11.51 -9.26 2.81
CA ARG A 68 -12.75 -9.71 3.41
C ARG A 68 -12.79 -9.44 4.91
N THR A 69 -11.68 -9.68 5.60
CA THR A 69 -11.59 -9.46 7.05
C THR A 69 -11.78 -7.98 7.41
N CYS A 70 -11.15 -7.04 6.69
CA CYS A 70 -11.34 -5.60 6.88
C CYS A 70 -12.80 -5.18 6.67
N TRP A 71 -13.45 -5.71 5.63
CA TRP A 71 -14.85 -5.43 5.33
C TRP A 71 -15.77 -5.84 6.48
N LEU A 72 -15.59 -7.05 7.00
CA LEU A 72 -16.40 -7.56 8.13
C LEU A 72 -16.13 -6.79 9.44
N VAL A 73 -14.86 -6.47 9.73
CA VAL A 73 -14.47 -5.67 10.89
C VAL A 73 -15.04 -4.25 10.82
N ALA A 74 -15.21 -3.70 9.62
CA ALA A 74 -15.89 -2.42 9.41
C ALA A 74 -17.39 -2.48 9.77
N GLY A 75 -17.95 -3.66 10.02
CA GLY A 75 -19.38 -3.86 10.30
C GLY A 75 -20.26 -3.77 9.06
N LEU A 76 -19.68 -3.97 7.88
CA LEU A 76 -20.36 -3.91 6.59
C LEU A 76 -21.02 -5.26 6.24
N PRO A 77 -21.96 -5.29 5.29
CA PRO A 77 -22.77 -6.48 5.00
C PRO A 77 -21.96 -7.74 4.67
N ASP A 78 -22.32 -8.85 5.25
CA ASP A 78 -21.64 -10.14 5.10
C ASP A 78 -21.89 -10.85 3.75
N CYS A 79 -22.79 -10.33 2.92
CA CYS A 79 -23.03 -10.83 1.56
C CYS A 79 -21.93 -10.39 0.56
N VAL A 80 -21.10 -9.39 0.86
CA VAL A 80 -20.08 -8.86 -0.06
C VAL A 80 -18.81 -9.69 0.04
N PRO A 81 -18.31 -10.30 -1.04
CA PRO A 81 -17.06 -11.06 -1.05
C PRO A 81 -15.83 -10.15 -0.94
N GLY A 82 -14.66 -10.76 -0.77
CA GLY A 82 -13.39 -10.04 -0.79
C GLY A 82 -12.31 -10.85 -1.48
N THR A 83 -11.30 -10.17 -1.98
CA THR A 83 -10.13 -10.77 -2.62
C THR A 83 -8.87 -10.01 -2.26
N THR A 84 -7.87 -10.72 -1.77
CA THR A 84 -6.56 -10.14 -1.49
C THR A 84 -5.60 -10.36 -2.66
N VAL A 85 -4.95 -9.28 -3.09
CA VAL A 85 -4.01 -9.29 -4.23
C VAL A 85 -2.61 -9.04 -3.73
N ASP A 86 -1.67 -9.89 -4.15
CA ASP A 86 -0.25 -9.67 -3.99
C ASP A 86 0.42 -9.44 -5.37
N ARG A 87 0.92 -8.23 -5.57
CA ARG A 87 1.83 -7.83 -6.65
C ARG A 87 2.97 -7.02 -6.05
N GLN A 88 3.50 -7.48 -4.94
CA GLN A 88 4.51 -6.78 -4.17
C GLN A 88 4.08 -5.32 -3.89
N CYS A 89 4.98 -4.34 -3.98
CA CYS A 89 4.68 -2.93 -3.72
C CYS A 89 3.57 -2.33 -4.62
N GLY A 90 3.21 -2.98 -5.72
CA GLY A 90 2.14 -2.59 -6.64
C GLY A 90 0.77 -3.20 -6.33
N SER A 91 0.59 -3.88 -5.19
CA SER A 91 -0.62 -4.67 -4.88
C SER A 91 -1.89 -3.83 -4.87
N SER A 92 -1.91 -2.70 -4.15
CA SER A 92 -3.09 -1.83 -4.07
C SER A 92 -3.40 -1.15 -5.41
N GLN A 93 -2.37 -0.77 -6.18
CA GLN A 93 -2.58 -0.27 -7.55
C GLN A 93 -3.20 -1.34 -8.44
N GLN A 94 -2.76 -2.60 -8.32
CA GLN A 94 -3.36 -3.71 -9.05
C GLN A 94 -4.82 -3.96 -8.64
N ALA A 95 -5.16 -3.80 -7.36
CA ALA A 95 -6.52 -3.88 -6.88
C ALA A 95 -7.42 -2.84 -7.58
N VAL A 96 -6.96 -1.59 -7.71
CA VAL A 96 -7.67 -0.53 -8.46
C VAL A 96 -7.81 -0.91 -9.95
N HIS A 97 -6.77 -1.46 -10.56
CA HIS A 97 -6.85 -1.91 -11.95
C HIS A 97 -7.86 -3.03 -12.14
N PHE A 98 -7.91 -4.02 -11.23
CA PHE A 98 -8.87 -5.11 -11.29
C PHE A 98 -10.30 -4.61 -11.12
N ALA A 99 -10.56 -3.72 -10.16
CA ALA A 99 -11.86 -3.10 -9.96
C ALA A 99 -12.33 -2.33 -11.21
N ALA A 100 -11.45 -1.48 -11.78
CA ALA A 100 -11.77 -0.76 -13.01
C ALA A 100 -12.04 -1.72 -14.18
N GLN A 101 -11.25 -2.79 -14.33
CA GLN A 101 -11.45 -3.80 -15.36
C GLN A 101 -12.76 -4.57 -15.19
N ALA A 102 -13.15 -4.92 -13.95
CA ALA A 102 -14.42 -5.58 -13.65
C ALA A 102 -15.60 -4.71 -14.10
N ILE A 103 -15.56 -3.41 -13.79
CA ILE A 103 -16.59 -2.44 -14.20
C ILE A 103 -16.59 -2.25 -15.72
N MET A 104 -15.44 -2.01 -16.33
CA MET A 104 -15.34 -1.79 -17.78
C MET A 104 -15.76 -3.01 -18.61
N SER A 105 -15.59 -4.22 -18.08
CA SER A 105 -16.05 -5.47 -18.70
C SER A 105 -17.53 -5.75 -18.49
N GLY A 106 -18.20 -5.04 -17.56
CA GLY A 106 -19.59 -5.30 -17.16
C GLY A 106 -19.76 -6.53 -16.27
N THR A 107 -18.66 -7.00 -15.65
CA THR A 107 -18.72 -8.10 -14.67
C THR A 107 -19.26 -7.62 -13.33
N SER A 108 -18.95 -6.39 -12.96
CA SER A 108 -19.40 -5.71 -11.74
C SER A 108 -19.76 -4.27 -12.04
N ASP A 109 -20.63 -3.70 -11.22
CA ASP A 109 -21.04 -2.29 -11.30
C ASP A 109 -20.48 -1.44 -10.16
N ILE A 110 -20.22 -2.02 -8.98
CA ILE A 110 -19.75 -1.33 -7.80
C ILE A 110 -18.67 -2.17 -7.10
N VAL A 111 -17.46 -1.68 -7.05
CA VAL A 111 -16.31 -2.38 -6.45
C VAL A 111 -15.55 -1.45 -5.53
N ILE A 112 -15.15 -1.96 -4.37
CA ILE A 112 -14.16 -1.32 -3.50
C ILE A 112 -12.78 -1.87 -3.84
N ALA A 113 -11.82 -0.97 -4.05
CA ALA A 113 -10.41 -1.29 -4.18
C ALA A 113 -9.58 -0.55 -3.15
N GLY A 114 -8.42 -1.08 -2.80
CA GLY A 114 -7.54 -0.42 -1.84
C GLY A 114 -6.45 -1.33 -1.34
N GLY A 115 -6.13 -1.22 -0.07
CA GLY A 115 -5.17 -2.10 0.56
C GLY A 115 -4.83 -1.70 1.97
N VAL A 116 -4.12 -2.59 2.66
CA VAL A 116 -3.65 -2.38 4.02
C VAL A 116 -2.31 -3.06 4.23
N GLN A 117 -1.45 -2.41 4.99
CA GLN A 117 -0.17 -2.98 5.43
C GLN A 117 0.18 -2.48 6.82
N ASN A 118 0.61 -3.37 7.70
CA ASN A 118 1.27 -3.03 8.96
C ASN A 118 2.66 -3.67 8.98
N MET A 119 3.68 -2.89 8.59
CA MET A 119 5.08 -3.35 8.53
C MET A 119 5.76 -3.39 9.89
N ASN A 120 5.13 -2.82 10.92
CA ASN A 120 5.59 -2.95 12.31
C ASN A 120 5.23 -4.34 12.88
N MET A 121 4.06 -4.88 12.56
CA MET A 121 3.64 -6.22 13.00
C MET A 121 4.23 -7.32 12.11
N ILE A 122 4.15 -7.15 10.79
CA ILE A 122 4.67 -8.10 9.82
C ILE A 122 5.78 -7.39 9.02
N PRO A 123 7.05 -7.67 9.34
CA PRO A 123 8.17 -7.06 8.62
C PRO A 123 8.14 -7.36 7.13
N ILE A 124 8.60 -6.41 6.33
CA ILE A 124 8.68 -6.58 4.88
C ILE A 124 9.47 -7.84 4.50
N SER A 125 8.99 -8.57 3.51
CA SER A 125 9.55 -9.84 3.02
C SER A 125 9.43 -11.01 4.03
N TYR A 126 8.61 -10.88 5.07
CA TYR A 126 8.43 -11.97 6.04
C TYR A 126 7.88 -13.23 5.39
N ALA A 127 6.98 -13.11 4.41
CA ALA A 127 6.45 -14.26 3.67
C ALA A 127 7.55 -15.07 2.94
N MET A 128 8.64 -14.42 2.53
CA MET A 128 9.75 -15.09 1.86
C MET A 128 10.59 -15.95 2.81
N ILE A 129 10.60 -15.63 4.11
CA ILE A 129 11.38 -16.35 5.13
C ILE A 129 10.52 -17.20 6.04
N ALA A 130 9.20 -17.05 6.02
CA ALA A 130 8.27 -17.80 6.88
C ALA A 130 8.38 -19.32 6.69
N GLY A 131 8.77 -19.77 5.49
CA GLY A 131 8.99 -21.18 5.17
C GLY A 131 10.24 -21.80 5.80
N GLN A 132 11.14 -21.00 6.39
CA GLN A 132 12.37 -21.52 7.02
C GLN A 132 12.07 -22.46 8.20
N GLN A 133 11.01 -22.21 8.94
CA GLN A 133 10.56 -23.10 10.03
C GLN A 133 10.08 -24.47 9.53
N LEU A 134 9.75 -24.57 8.25
CA LEU A 134 9.35 -25.80 7.57
C LEU A 134 10.51 -26.46 6.80
N GLY A 135 11.72 -25.89 6.89
CA GLY A 135 12.92 -26.40 6.23
C GLY A 135 13.14 -25.90 4.80
N PHE A 136 12.38 -24.88 4.37
CA PHE A 136 12.59 -24.22 3.06
C PHE A 136 13.54 -23.04 3.21
N GLU A 137 14.33 -22.75 2.18
CA GLU A 137 15.11 -21.50 2.08
C GLU A 137 14.17 -20.34 1.63
N ASN A 138 14.65 -19.48 0.77
CA ASN A 138 13.79 -18.47 0.14
C ASN A 138 13.17 -19.02 -1.17
N PRO A 139 12.10 -18.42 -1.68
CA PRO A 139 11.37 -18.94 -2.84
C PRO A 139 12.19 -19.02 -4.14
N PHE A 140 13.34 -18.36 -4.19
CA PHE A 140 14.21 -18.34 -5.38
C PHE A 140 15.29 -19.43 -5.33
N HIS A 141 15.93 -19.63 -4.16
CA HIS A 141 17.08 -20.51 -4.02
C HIS A 141 16.72 -21.98 -3.99
N ASP A 142 15.47 -22.33 -3.67
CA ASP A 142 14.96 -23.71 -3.70
C ASP A 142 14.49 -24.15 -5.10
N SER A 143 14.45 -23.23 -6.07
CA SER A 143 13.98 -23.52 -7.42
C SER A 143 15.15 -23.80 -8.37
N PRO A 144 15.34 -25.05 -8.83
CA PRO A 144 16.37 -25.37 -9.83
C PRO A 144 16.22 -24.53 -11.11
N GLY A 145 15.01 -24.33 -11.62
CA GLY A 145 14.76 -23.53 -12.82
C GLY A 145 15.11 -22.05 -12.65
N TRP A 146 14.94 -21.50 -11.43
CA TRP A 146 15.40 -20.15 -11.13
C TRP A 146 16.93 -20.08 -11.16
N ILE A 147 17.59 -21.04 -10.49
CA ILE A 147 19.05 -21.09 -10.40
C ILE A 147 19.68 -21.27 -11.79
N ASP A 148 19.11 -22.13 -12.62
CA ASP A 148 19.59 -22.34 -14.00
C ASP A 148 19.51 -21.05 -14.83
N ARG A 149 18.49 -20.22 -14.61
CA ARG A 149 18.27 -18.99 -15.39
C ARG A 149 19.01 -17.77 -14.85
N TYR A 150 19.06 -17.61 -13.54
CA TYR A 150 19.51 -16.37 -12.88
C TYR A 150 20.70 -16.59 -11.93
N GLY A 151 21.09 -17.84 -11.68
CA GLY A 151 22.08 -18.18 -10.69
C GLY A 151 21.58 -18.06 -9.25
N LYS A 152 22.45 -18.24 -8.29
CA LYS A 152 22.20 -18.03 -6.85
C LYS A 152 22.44 -16.56 -6.44
N THR A 153 21.93 -15.62 -7.20
CA THR A 153 22.08 -14.20 -6.92
C THR A 153 21.00 -13.76 -5.93
N GLU A 154 21.37 -12.98 -4.93
CA GLU A 154 20.42 -12.40 -3.99
C GLU A 154 19.47 -11.43 -4.72
N VAL A 155 18.17 -11.65 -4.56
CA VAL A 155 17.14 -10.72 -5.04
C VAL A 155 16.99 -9.61 -4.01
N SER A 156 17.61 -8.46 -4.28
CA SER A 156 17.67 -7.31 -3.38
C SER A 156 17.33 -6.02 -4.11
N GLN A 157 16.42 -5.23 -3.53
CA GLN A 157 16.08 -3.90 -4.06
C GLN A 157 17.26 -2.93 -3.96
N PHE A 158 18.12 -3.06 -2.94
CA PHE A 158 19.32 -2.25 -2.78
C PHE A 158 20.33 -2.53 -3.89
N ASN A 159 20.61 -3.80 -4.16
CA ASN A 159 21.47 -4.20 -5.26
C ASN A 159 20.92 -3.71 -6.60
N SER A 160 19.62 -3.87 -6.84
CA SER A 160 18.96 -3.40 -8.07
C SER A 160 19.03 -1.90 -8.24
N ALA A 161 18.81 -1.14 -7.16
CA ALA A 161 18.90 0.32 -7.18
C ALA A 161 20.33 0.80 -7.47
N ASN A 162 21.33 0.14 -6.88
CA ASN A 162 22.74 0.45 -7.16
C ASN A 162 23.12 0.15 -8.62
N MET A 163 22.67 -1.00 -9.18
CA MET A 163 22.87 -1.32 -10.59
C MET A 163 22.22 -0.29 -11.53
N ILE A 164 21.04 0.23 -11.15
CA ILE A 164 20.35 1.29 -11.89
C ILE A 164 21.18 2.58 -11.85
N ALA A 165 21.65 2.97 -10.68
CA ALA A 165 22.47 4.16 -10.52
C ALA A 165 23.75 4.09 -11.35
N GLU A 166 24.46 2.97 -11.33
CA GLU A 166 25.64 2.72 -12.15
C GLU A 166 25.32 2.77 -13.66
N LYS A 167 24.24 2.10 -14.07
CA LYS A 167 23.87 2.02 -15.50
C LYS A 167 23.52 3.35 -16.12
N TRP A 168 22.90 4.25 -15.36
CA TRP A 168 22.44 5.57 -15.83
C TRP A 168 23.24 6.74 -15.28
N ASP A 169 24.39 6.46 -14.65
CA ASP A 169 25.30 7.46 -14.07
C ASP A 169 24.57 8.44 -13.13
N ILE A 170 23.71 7.88 -12.26
CA ILE A 170 22.98 8.65 -11.26
C ILE A 170 23.86 8.75 -10.01
N SER A 171 24.25 9.97 -9.65
CA SER A 171 25.09 10.20 -8.49
C SER A 171 24.31 10.06 -7.17
N ARG A 172 25.02 9.83 -6.07
CA ARG A 172 24.45 9.86 -4.73
C ARG A 172 23.82 11.22 -4.43
N GLU A 173 24.48 12.32 -4.83
CA GLU A 173 23.97 13.68 -4.64
C GLU A 173 22.64 13.92 -5.36
N ASP A 174 22.50 13.45 -6.62
CA ASP A 174 21.23 13.54 -7.36
C ASP A 174 20.09 12.85 -6.63
N MET A 175 20.34 11.65 -6.07
CA MET A 175 19.36 10.91 -5.30
C MET A 175 18.99 11.62 -3.99
N GLU A 176 19.96 12.20 -3.29
CA GLU A 176 19.75 12.94 -2.04
C GLU A 176 18.96 14.24 -2.27
N ILE A 177 19.25 14.98 -3.35
CA ILE A 177 18.48 16.16 -3.78
C ILE A 177 17.03 15.76 -4.09
N PHE A 178 16.82 14.67 -4.81
CA PHE A 178 15.48 14.16 -5.10
C PHE A 178 14.72 13.79 -3.81
N ALA A 179 15.37 13.09 -2.88
CA ALA A 179 14.79 12.69 -1.60
C ALA A 179 14.43 13.90 -0.74
N GLN A 180 15.32 14.90 -0.64
CA GLN A 180 15.03 16.16 0.06
C GLN A 180 13.82 16.86 -0.52
N SER A 181 13.79 17.06 -1.85
CA SER A 181 12.66 17.68 -2.54
C SER A 181 11.33 16.92 -2.32
N SER A 182 11.38 15.59 -2.21
CA SER A 182 10.19 14.77 -1.90
C SER A 182 9.67 15.07 -0.49
N HIS A 183 10.54 15.15 0.51
CA HIS A 183 10.15 15.53 1.87
C HIS A 183 9.58 16.95 1.93
N GLU A 184 10.23 17.91 1.29
CA GLU A 184 9.79 19.32 1.25
C GLU A 184 8.38 19.46 0.63
N LYS A 185 8.12 18.76 -0.48
CA LYS A 185 6.81 18.74 -1.12
C LYS A 185 5.73 18.13 -0.22
N ALA A 186 6.03 17.00 0.42
CA ALA A 186 5.09 16.35 1.34
C ALA A 186 4.77 17.24 2.55
N ILE A 187 5.78 17.87 3.15
CA ILE A 187 5.61 18.81 4.26
C ILE A 187 4.81 20.03 3.85
N SER A 188 5.12 20.62 2.69
CA SER A 188 4.35 21.73 2.15
C SER A 188 2.87 21.36 1.92
N ALA A 189 2.59 20.15 1.42
CA ALA A 189 1.22 19.67 1.24
C ALA A 189 0.50 19.51 2.59
N ILE A 190 1.14 18.95 3.60
CA ILE A 190 0.61 18.82 4.97
C ILE A 190 0.31 20.20 5.56
N ASP A 191 1.27 21.12 5.50
CA ASP A 191 1.15 22.46 6.10
C ASP A 191 0.08 23.33 5.43
N ASN A 192 -0.26 23.04 4.17
CA ASN A 192 -1.33 23.70 3.42
C ASN A 192 -2.65 22.92 3.44
N GLY A 193 -2.78 21.85 4.22
CA GLY A 193 -4.03 21.08 4.37
C GLY A 193 -4.46 20.31 3.11
N LEU A 194 -3.55 20.06 2.15
CA LEU A 194 -3.93 19.45 0.86
C LEU A 194 -4.35 17.97 0.98
N PHE A 195 -4.16 17.34 2.14
CA PHE A 195 -4.55 15.95 2.38
C PHE A 195 -5.79 15.80 3.26
N GLU A 196 -6.43 16.92 3.69
CA GLU A 196 -7.56 16.88 4.64
C GLU A 196 -8.76 16.12 4.10
N ASP A 197 -9.03 16.21 2.80
CA ASP A 197 -10.17 15.55 2.15
C ASP A 197 -9.97 14.03 2.03
N GLU A 198 -8.72 13.55 1.96
CA GLU A 198 -8.42 12.14 1.77
C GLU A 198 -8.08 11.40 3.07
N ILE A 199 -7.52 12.10 4.07
CA ILE A 199 -7.11 11.47 5.33
C ILE A 199 -8.31 11.26 6.24
N VAL A 200 -8.46 10.01 6.69
CA VAL A 200 -9.39 9.61 7.75
C VAL A 200 -8.61 9.53 9.06
N PRO A 201 -8.91 10.36 10.05
CA PRO A 201 -8.22 10.33 11.34
C PRO A 201 -8.28 8.97 12.03
N VAL A 202 -7.20 8.61 12.73
CA VAL A 202 -7.13 7.41 13.58
C VAL A 202 -6.96 7.86 15.04
N GLY A 203 -8.07 8.09 15.70
CA GLY A 203 -8.06 8.77 17.01
C GLY A 203 -7.47 10.18 16.89
N GLU A 204 -6.41 10.46 17.64
CA GLU A 204 -5.71 11.75 17.59
C GLU A 204 -4.61 11.81 16.50
N PHE A 205 -4.40 10.73 15.77
CA PHE A 205 -3.40 10.68 14.69
C PHE A 205 -4.01 11.20 13.38
N LEU A 206 -3.60 12.40 12.97
CA LEU A 206 -4.22 13.19 11.88
C LEU A 206 -3.32 13.37 10.66
N HIS A 207 -2.00 13.19 10.79
CA HIS A 207 -1.04 13.54 9.75
C HIS A 207 -0.01 12.42 9.55
N ASP A 208 0.52 12.33 8.34
CA ASP A 208 1.59 11.40 8.00
C ASP A 208 2.85 11.63 8.85
N GLU A 209 3.39 10.57 9.42
CA GLU A 209 4.61 10.60 10.26
C GLU A 209 5.92 10.43 9.46
N THR A 210 5.82 10.02 8.20
CA THR A 210 6.99 9.65 7.39
C THR A 210 7.76 10.83 6.79
N PRO A 211 7.14 11.99 6.45
CA PRO A 211 7.87 13.16 5.99
C PRO A 211 8.76 13.75 7.07
N ARG A 212 10.02 14.00 6.75
CA ARG A 212 11.04 14.47 7.71
C ARG A 212 11.35 15.95 7.51
N ARG A 213 11.01 16.78 8.49
CA ARG A 213 11.21 18.24 8.48
C ARG A 213 12.66 18.65 8.65
N ASP A 214 13.49 17.78 9.17
CA ASP A 214 14.91 18.02 9.49
C ASP A 214 15.89 17.40 8.50
N THR A 215 15.40 17.01 7.33
CA THR A 215 16.22 16.43 6.27
C THR A 215 17.01 17.54 5.56
N THR A 216 18.35 17.42 5.55
CA THR A 216 19.26 18.30 4.79
C THR A 216 20.29 17.48 4.03
N LEU A 217 20.86 18.05 2.97
CA LEU A 217 21.90 17.36 2.17
C LEU A 217 23.13 17.02 3.02
N GLU A 218 23.54 17.92 3.95
CA GLU A 218 24.68 17.69 4.84
C GLU A 218 24.46 16.45 5.72
N ARG A 219 23.26 16.32 6.31
CA ARG A 219 22.92 15.16 7.15
C ARG A 219 22.82 13.86 6.35
N MET A 220 22.32 13.94 5.12
CA MET A 220 22.26 12.77 4.25
C MET A 220 23.64 12.32 3.79
N ALA A 221 24.54 13.26 3.49
CA ALA A 221 25.92 12.96 3.09
C ALA A 221 26.71 12.19 4.16
N GLU A 222 26.37 12.36 5.44
CA GLU A 222 27.02 11.65 6.57
C GLU A 222 26.57 10.18 6.70
N LEU A 223 25.50 9.76 6.01
CA LEU A 223 24.96 8.41 6.13
C LEU A 223 25.84 7.37 5.43
N ASN A 224 26.07 6.26 6.10
CA ASN A 224 26.70 5.12 5.45
C ASN A 224 25.76 4.44 4.44
N PRO A 225 26.28 3.88 3.36
CA PRO A 225 25.51 3.01 2.48
C PRO A 225 24.86 1.84 3.24
N VAL A 226 23.68 1.41 2.80
CA VAL A 226 22.99 0.24 3.38
C VAL A 226 23.78 -1.05 3.14
N ILE A 227 24.46 -1.13 1.99
CA ILE A 227 25.38 -2.23 1.65
C ILE A 227 26.76 -1.61 1.43
N GLU A 228 27.76 -2.16 2.08
CA GLU A 228 29.16 -1.70 1.97
C GLU A 228 29.63 -1.71 0.52
N GLY A 229 30.29 -0.65 0.09
CA GLY A 229 30.79 -0.49 -1.29
C GLY A 229 29.76 -0.01 -2.30
N GLN A 230 28.50 0.25 -1.88
CA GLN A 230 27.44 0.81 -2.71
C GLN A 230 27.17 2.29 -2.35
N ILE A 231 26.24 2.93 -3.09
CA ILE A 231 25.91 4.35 -2.89
C ILE A 231 24.51 4.57 -2.30
N ILE A 232 23.68 3.52 -2.22
CA ILE A 232 22.31 3.60 -1.70
C ILE A 232 22.35 3.73 -0.17
N THR A 233 21.77 4.80 0.35
CA THR A 233 21.68 5.07 1.81
C THR A 233 20.24 4.97 2.30
N ALA A 234 20.07 5.01 3.62
CA ALA A 234 18.74 5.07 4.23
C ALA A 234 17.93 6.32 3.84
N ALA A 235 18.61 7.43 3.50
CA ALA A 235 17.94 8.66 3.07
C ALA A 235 17.22 8.54 1.72
N VAL A 236 17.74 7.70 0.84
CA VAL A 236 17.20 7.47 -0.51
C VAL A 236 16.45 6.13 -0.63
N SER A 237 16.18 5.50 0.50
CA SER A 237 15.45 4.23 0.59
C SER A 237 14.04 4.45 1.11
N SER A 238 13.07 3.65 0.62
CA SER A 238 11.69 3.67 1.12
C SER A 238 11.64 3.34 2.62
N GLN A 239 10.81 4.07 3.35
CA GLN A 239 10.60 3.82 4.77
C GLN A 239 9.61 2.68 4.99
N ASN A 240 9.78 1.93 6.10
CA ASN A 240 8.73 1.05 6.60
C ASN A 240 7.56 1.89 7.07
N ALA A 241 6.36 1.55 6.64
CA ALA A 241 5.16 2.33 6.91
C ALA A 241 3.96 1.42 7.19
N ASP A 242 3.02 1.95 7.97
CA ASP A 242 1.73 1.33 8.24
C ASP A 242 0.64 2.23 7.66
N GLY A 243 -0.39 1.64 7.07
CA GLY A 243 -1.50 2.42 6.53
C GLY A 243 -2.52 1.57 5.81
N ALA A 244 -3.65 2.19 5.49
CA ALA A 244 -4.71 1.61 4.70
C ALA A 244 -5.37 2.65 3.80
N ALA A 245 -5.92 2.19 2.68
CA ALA A 245 -6.68 3.02 1.76
C ALA A 245 -7.92 2.29 1.24
N SER A 246 -8.95 3.04 0.90
CA SER A 246 -10.19 2.57 0.28
C SER A 246 -10.60 3.50 -0.84
N ILE A 247 -10.89 2.93 -2.00
CA ILE A 247 -11.33 3.63 -3.20
C ILE A 247 -12.63 2.98 -3.66
N LEU A 248 -13.70 3.76 -3.77
CA LEU A 248 -14.96 3.31 -4.35
C LEU A 248 -14.95 3.59 -5.85
N ILE A 249 -15.15 2.55 -6.64
CA ILE A 249 -15.17 2.60 -8.11
C ILE A 249 -16.49 2.03 -8.59
N LEU A 250 -17.17 2.75 -9.49
CA LEU A 250 -18.46 2.32 -10.00
C LEU A 250 -18.71 2.74 -11.46
N SER A 251 -19.71 2.14 -12.07
CA SER A 251 -20.17 2.44 -13.42
C SER A 251 -21.01 3.72 -13.45
N LEU A 252 -21.09 4.39 -14.60
CA LEU A 252 -21.88 5.62 -14.79
C LEU A 252 -23.36 5.43 -14.48
N ILE A 253 -23.91 4.23 -14.65
CA ILE A 253 -25.33 3.93 -14.40
C ILE A 253 -25.69 4.24 -12.94
N HIS A 254 -24.79 3.97 -12.00
CA HIS A 254 -25.00 4.19 -10.58
C HIS A 254 -24.68 5.61 -10.10
N ILE A 255 -23.99 6.42 -10.92
CA ILE A 255 -23.80 7.86 -10.64
C ILE A 255 -25.02 8.67 -11.00
N SER A 256 -25.71 8.32 -12.11
CA SER A 256 -26.79 9.10 -12.70
C SER A 256 -28.20 8.67 -12.25
N GLU A 257 -28.35 7.46 -11.72
CA GLU A 257 -29.62 6.98 -11.16
C GLU A 257 -29.43 6.67 -9.66
N PRO A 258 -29.83 7.55 -8.74
CA PRO A 258 -29.93 7.17 -7.34
C PRO A 258 -30.91 6.00 -7.26
N THR A 259 -30.43 4.88 -6.73
CA THR A 259 -31.10 3.58 -6.61
C THR A 259 -32.61 3.69 -6.48
N ARG A 260 -33.38 3.19 -7.48
CA ARG A 260 -34.81 3.00 -7.31
C ARG A 260 -35.04 2.02 -6.16
N PRO A 261 -35.83 2.39 -5.14
CA PRO A 261 -36.23 1.39 -4.14
C PRO A 261 -36.98 0.27 -4.87
N SER A 262 -36.53 -0.96 -4.68
CA SER A 262 -37.21 -2.17 -5.12
C SER A 262 -38.54 -2.37 -4.39
#